data_3ed236e962f546bbf8a373824b410885
#
_entry.id   3ed236e962f546bbf8a373824b410885
#
_cell.length_a   1.000
_cell.length_b   1.000
_cell.length_c   1.000
_cell.angle_alpha   90.00
_cell.angle_beta   90.00
_cell.angle_gamma   90.00
#
_symmetry.space_group_name_H-M   'P 1'
#
loop_
_entity.id
_entity.type
_entity.pdbx_description
1 polymer ?
#
loop_
_entity_poly.entity_id
_entity_poly.type
_entity_poly.pdbx_seq_one_letter_code
_entity_poly.pdbx_strand_id
1 'polypeptide(L)'
;MAIQEKKTIISGPHILKFDISEIENIYFTSDIHANHANIIKYCNRPFKDVEEMNKVLFDNINKTIGDNPEAILINCGDFIFGNVSMYDDLIDSIKAKKIYNIIGNHDIKNIVQRRTMIPYDETAKVFWSTELIVQIWNGPKLYTIFTVSHYPHCDVHFLGSFNKHGHLHTPKNLDEYTGVDANIARKLKENGMCYDVGVDGNDYKPVKLTDVLTGNLIMYQLSPDHVNFKKWQEIINNKSSR
;
A
#
# COMPACT_ATOMS: atom_id res chain seq x y z
N MET A 1 -12.66 -2.00 -38.91
CA MET A 1 -12.16 -1.54 -37.60
C MET A 1 -11.55 -2.74 -36.92
N ALA A 2 -10.25 -2.75 -36.68
CA ALA A 2 -9.62 -3.78 -35.88
C ALA A 2 -10.19 -3.69 -34.46
N ILE A 3 -10.75 -4.79 -33.96
CA ILE A 3 -11.17 -4.92 -32.54
C ILE A 3 -9.87 -4.87 -31.76
N GLN A 4 -9.59 -3.72 -31.13
CA GLN A 4 -8.46 -3.59 -30.23
C GLN A 4 -8.75 -4.53 -29.07
N GLU A 5 -7.98 -5.60 -28.92
CA GLU A 5 -8.11 -6.55 -27.82
C GLU A 5 -8.08 -5.77 -26.51
N LYS A 6 -9.15 -5.87 -25.73
CA LYS A 6 -9.26 -5.15 -24.46
C LYS A 6 -8.28 -5.78 -23.49
N LYS A 7 -7.24 -5.04 -23.09
CA LYS A 7 -6.27 -5.53 -22.10
C LYS A 7 -7.01 -6.02 -20.85
N THR A 8 -6.48 -7.05 -20.21
CA THR A 8 -7.10 -7.67 -19.03
C THR A 8 -6.43 -7.24 -17.74
N ILE A 9 -7.17 -7.32 -16.63
CA ILE A 9 -6.68 -7.28 -15.26
C ILE A 9 -7.21 -8.51 -14.52
N ILE A 10 -6.45 -9.01 -13.54
CA ILE A 10 -6.78 -10.23 -12.82
C ILE A 10 -7.36 -9.86 -11.46
N SER A 11 -8.54 -10.43 -11.14
CA SER A 11 -9.14 -10.29 -9.82
C SER A 11 -8.22 -10.90 -8.76
N GLY A 12 -7.97 -10.18 -7.68
CA GLY A 12 -7.19 -10.66 -6.54
C GLY A 12 -8.03 -11.50 -5.56
N PRO A 13 -7.37 -12.21 -4.65
CA PRO A 13 -8.03 -12.86 -3.54
C PRO A 13 -8.56 -11.82 -2.54
N HIS A 14 -9.60 -12.18 -1.79
CA HIS A 14 -10.08 -11.34 -0.69
C HIS A 14 -9.22 -11.50 0.58
N ILE A 15 -8.58 -12.63 0.74
CA ILE A 15 -7.77 -12.96 1.93
C ILE A 15 -6.38 -13.39 1.46
N LEU A 16 -5.36 -12.73 2.02
CA LEU A 16 -3.96 -13.15 1.91
C LEU A 16 -3.53 -13.77 3.25
N LYS A 17 -2.86 -14.92 3.16
CA LYS A 17 -2.31 -15.60 4.33
C LYS A 17 -0.81 -15.72 4.18
N PHE A 18 -0.08 -15.27 5.18
CA PHE A 18 1.36 -15.33 5.23
C PHE A 18 1.81 -16.01 6.53
N ASP A 19 2.89 -16.77 6.45
CA ASP A 19 3.62 -17.19 7.65
C ASP A 19 4.42 -16.00 8.20
N ILE A 20 4.65 -16.00 9.51
CA ILE A 20 5.40 -14.93 10.16
C ILE A 20 6.84 -14.79 9.63
N SER A 21 7.39 -15.85 9.04
CA SER A 21 8.70 -15.79 8.38
C SER A 21 8.71 -14.97 7.09
N GLU A 22 7.55 -14.68 6.50
CA GLU A 22 7.40 -13.97 5.24
C GLU A 22 7.23 -12.45 5.41
N ILE A 23 7.01 -11.95 6.63
CA ILE A 23 6.68 -10.53 6.89
C ILE A 23 7.72 -9.53 6.39
N GLU A 24 9.00 -9.94 6.33
CA GLU A 24 10.09 -9.12 5.80
C GLU A 24 9.99 -8.90 4.27
N ASN A 25 9.19 -9.73 3.59
CA ASN A 25 9.02 -9.66 2.14
C ASN A 25 7.84 -8.76 1.73
N ILE A 26 7.05 -8.26 2.69
CA ILE A 26 5.80 -7.53 2.43
C ILE A 26 6.06 -6.03 2.52
N TYR A 27 5.74 -5.33 1.44
CA TYR A 27 5.88 -3.88 1.29
C TYR A 27 4.54 -3.25 0.95
N PHE A 28 4.30 -2.05 1.48
CA PHE A 28 3.10 -1.26 1.21
C PHE A 28 3.46 0.05 0.54
N THR A 29 2.57 0.51 -0.33
CA THR A 29 2.57 1.86 -0.89
C THR A 29 1.14 2.28 -1.21
N SER A 30 0.91 3.55 -1.49
CA SER A 30 -0.35 4.07 -1.99
C SER A 30 -0.15 5.41 -2.68
N ASP A 31 -1.17 5.83 -3.43
CA ASP A 31 -1.27 7.19 -3.99
C ASP A 31 -0.06 7.58 -4.84
N ILE A 32 0.43 6.62 -5.63
CA ILE A 32 1.55 6.83 -6.56
C ILE A 32 1.17 7.91 -7.56
N HIS A 33 -0.06 7.87 -8.11
CA HIS A 33 -0.58 8.81 -9.08
C HIS A 33 0.35 9.01 -10.28
N ALA A 34 0.91 7.92 -10.81
CA ALA A 34 1.75 7.99 -12.01
C ALA A 34 1.03 8.75 -13.13
N ASN A 35 1.72 9.62 -13.85
CA ASN A 35 1.20 10.52 -14.88
C ASN A 35 0.22 11.62 -14.41
N HIS A 36 0.12 11.89 -13.12
CA HIS A 36 -0.76 12.93 -12.60
C HIS A 36 0.04 14.22 -12.32
N ALA A 37 0.28 15.05 -13.32
CA ALA A 37 1.07 16.27 -13.14
C ALA A 37 0.52 17.22 -12.05
N ASN A 38 -0.80 17.30 -11.90
CA ASN A 38 -1.41 18.21 -10.93
C ASN A 38 -1.23 17.74 -9.48
N ILE A 39 -0.99 16.46 -9.22
CA ILE A 39 -0.78 15.96 -7.85
C ILE A 39 0.48 16.58 -7.23
N ILE A 40 1.46 16.94 -8.05
CA ILE A 40 2.67 17.64 -7.61
C ILE A 40 2.30 18.91 -6.87
N LYS A 41 1.35 19.69 -7.43
CA LYS A 41 0.87 20.92 -6.82
C LYS A 41 -0.08 20.68 -5.66
N TYR A 42 -1.01 19.71 -5.81
CA TYR A 42 -2.04 19.44 -4.80
C TYR A 42 -1.44 18.94 -3.49
N CYS A 43 -0.40 18.10 -3.57
CA CYS A 43 0.27 17.50 -2.42
C CYS A 43 1.64 18.14 -2.13
N ASN A 44 1.96 19.27 -2.80
CA ASN A 44 3.25 19.96 -2.66
C ASN A 44 4.45 19.01 -2.77
N ARG A 45 4.40 18.09 -3.76
CA ARG A 45 5.48 17.12 -4.00
C ARG A 45 6.74 17.81 -4.54
N PRO A 46 7.95 17.42 -4.12
CA PRO A 46 9.20 18.10 -4.48
C PRO A 46 9.73 17.66 -5.84
N PHE A 47 8.87 17.61 -6.86
CA PHE A 47 9.24 17.23 -8.23
C PHE A 47 8.98 18.39 -9.18
N LYS A 48 9.88 18.60 -10.15
CA LYS A 48 9.74 19.67 -11.13
C LYS A 48 8.65 19.39 -12.17
N ASP A 49 8.48 18.11 -12.52
CA ASP A 49 7.53 17.62 -13.52
C ASP A 49 7.10 16.16 -13.23
N VAL A 50 6.16 15.68 -14.04
CA VAL A 50 5.58 14.34 -13.87
C VAL A 50 6.55 13.23 -14.27
N GLU A 51 7.44 13.48 -15.19
CA GLU A 51 8.48 12.56 -15.65
C GLU A 51 9.48 12.27 -14.52
N GLU A 52 9.96 13.32 -13.85
CA GLU A 52 10.81 13.19 -12.68
C GLU A 52 10.08 12.46 -11.54
N MET A 53 8.84 12.86 -11.26
CA MET A 53 8.02 12.21 -10.24
C MET A 53 7.89 10.71 -10.50
N ASN A 54 7.47 10.31 -11.70
CA ASN A 54 7.33 8.91 -12.08
C ASN A 54 8.65 8.16 -11.87
N LYS A 55 9.75 8.71 -12.43
CA LYS A 55 11.06 8.09 -12.32
C LYS A 55 11.47 7.87 -10.86
N VAL A 56 11.36 8.90 -10.02
CA VAL A 56 11.78 8.82 -8.62
C VAL A 56 10.93 7.83 -7.84
N LEU A 57 9.61 7.82 -8.04
CA LEU A 57 8.70 6.90 -7.33
C LEU A 57 9.02 5.43 -7.68
N PHE A 58 9.19 5.10 -8.96
CA PHE A 58 9.47 3.71 -9.36
C PHE A 58 10.91 3.29 -9.03
N ASP A 59 11.88 4.19 -9.13
CA ASP A 59 13.24 3.94 -8.64
C ASP A 59 13.25 3.66 -7.12
N ASN A 60 12.49 4.42 -6.34
CA ASN A 60 12.36 4.22 -4.90
C ASN A 60 11.67 2.90 -4.55
N ILE A 61 10.63 2.50 -5.29
CA ILE A 61 9.99 1.18 -5.13
C ILE A 61 11.06 0.09 -5.31
N ASN A 62 11.76 0.11 -6.42
CA ASN A 62 12.76 -0.91 -6.75
C ASN A 62 13.97 -0.89 -5.82
N LYS A 63 14.39 0.29 -5.37
CA LYS A 63 15.48 0.43 -4.38
C LYS A 63 15.08 -0.12 -3.01
N THR A 64 13.82 0.09 -2.60
CA THR A 64 13.31 -0.40 -1.31
C THR A 64 13.15 -1.92 -1.31
N ILE A 65 12.66 -2.49 -2.42
CA ILE A 65 12.56 -3.95 -2.62
C ILE A 65 13.97 -4.57 -2.71
N GLY A 66 14.90 -3.88 -3.38
CA GLY A 66 16.27 -4.37 -3.59
C GLY A 66 16.29 -5.64 -4.46
N ASP A 67 17.12 -6.59 -4.08
CA ASP A 67 17.27 -7.89 -4.76
C ASP A 67 16.47 -9.01 -4.07
N ASN A 68 15.39 -8.66 -3.36
CA ASN A 68 14.52 -9.63 -2.71
C ASN A 68 13.63 -10.36 -3.73
N PRO A 69 13.90 -11.65 -4.05
CA PRO A 69 13.13 -12.39 -5.06
C PRO A 69 11.73 -12.77 -4.58
N GLU A 70 11.47 -12.69 -3.27
CA GLU A 70 10.18 -13.03 -2.67
C GLU A 70 9.32 -11.80 -2.35
N ALA A 71 9.74 -10.61 -2.79
CA ALA A 71 9.07 -9.35 -2.47
C ALA A 71 7.62 -9.34 -2.96
N ILE A 72 6.74 -8.90 -2.06
CA ILE A 72 5.31 -8.70 -2.32
C ILE A 72 5.01 -7.22 -2.09
N LEU A 73 4.51 -6.55 -3.12
CA LEU A 73 4.08 -5.16 -3.03
C LEU A 73 2.56 -5.09 -2.95
N ILE A 74 2.05 -4.43 -1.93
CA ILE A 74 0.62 -4.14 -1.77
C ILE A 74 0.43 -2.63 -1.94
N ASN A 75 -0.21 -2.23 -3.04
CA ASN A 75 -0.56 -0.84 -3.32
C ASN A 75 -1.99 -0.58 -2.86
N CYS A 76 -2.19 0.37 -1.96
CA CYS A 76 -3.50 0.70 -1.39
C CYS A 76 -4.33 1.66 -2.27
N GLY A 77 -4.07 1.70 -3.58
CA GLY A 77 -4.88 2.42 -4.56
C GLY A 77 -4.22 3.65 -5.17
N ASP A 78 -4.90 4.18 -6.17
CA ASP A 78 -4.52 5.36 -6.94
C ASP A 78 -3.11 5.23 -7.56
N PHE A 79 -2.95 4.14 -8.35
CA PHE A 79 -1.69 3.80 -9.00
C PHE A 79 -1.34 4.76 -10.14
N ILE A 80 -2.30 5.03 -11.04
CA ILE A 80 -2.05 5.82 -12.25
C ILE A 80 -3.22 6.75 -12.59
N PHE A 81 -2.92 7.86 -13.26
CA PHE A 81 -3.90 8.85 -13.70
C PHE A 81 -3.78 9.17 -15.20
N GLY A 82 -4.90 9.44 -15.85
CA GLY A 82 -4.95 9.96 -17.22
C GLY A 82 -4.52 8.94 -18.28
N ASN A 83 -3.36 9.14 -18.90
CA ASN A 83 -2.87 8.24 -19.93
C ASN A 83 -2.34 6.94 -19.33
N VAL A 84 -3.04 5.85 -19.58
CA VAL A 84 -2.71 4.51 -19.06
C VAL A 84 -1.89 3.66 -20.02
N SER A 85 -1.41 4.20 -21.13
CA SER A 85 -0.56 3.46 -22.08
C SER A 85 0.73 2.96 -21.42
N MET A 86 1.25 3.72 -20.46
CA MET A 86 2.46 3.38 -19.70
C MET A 86 2.22 2.40 -18.54
N TYR A 87 0.95 2.03 -18.26
CA TYR A 87 0.63 1.22 -17.07
C TYR A 87 1.39 -0.11 -17.07
N ASP A 88 1.37 -0.82 -18.18
CA ASP A 88 1.98 -2.14 -18.26
C ASP A 88 3.52 -2.03 -18.12
N ASP A 89 4.13 -1.06 -18.78
CA ASP A 89 5.58 -0.81 -18.67
C ASP A 89 5.99 -0.45 -17.24
N LEU A 90 5.19 0.39 -16.56
CA LEU A 90 5.43 0.76 -15.16
C LEU A 90 5.32 -0.44 -14.22
N ILE A 91 4.27 -1.26 -14.36
CA ILE A 91 4.07 -2.48 -13.59
C ILE A 91 5.19 -3.49 -13.84
N ASP A 92 5.59 -3.67 -15.09
CA ASP A 92 6.66 -4.62 -15.46
C ASP A 92 8.02 -4.18 -14.92
N SER A 93 8.24 -2.87 -14.77
CA SER A 93 9.46 -2.32 -14.18
C SER A 93 9.62 -2.61 -12.68
N ILE A 94 8.53 -2.95 -11.97
CA ILE A 94 8.57 -3.24 -10.54
C ILE A 94 9.16 -4.64 -10.29
N LYS A 95 10.18 -4.72 -9.45
CA LYS A 95 10.90 -5.97 -9.14
C LYS A 95 10.12 -6.95 -8.26
N ALA A 96 8.98 -6.56 -7.67
CA ALA A 96 8.21 -7.44 -6.81
C ALA A 96 7.77 -8.73 -7.55
N LYS A 97 7.79 -9.86 -6.84
CA LYS A 97 7.29 -11.16 -7.29
C LYS A 97 5.79 -11.16 -7.49
N LYS A 98 5.08 -10.49 -6.57
CA LYS A 98 3.61 -10.31 -6.61
C LYS A 98 3.27 -8.86 -6.31
N ILE A 99 2.25 -8.36 -6.98
CA ILE A 99 1.72 -7.01 -6.79
C ILE A 99 0.21 -7.11 -6.58
N TYR A 100 -0.26 -6.65 -5.44
CA TYR A 100 -1.70 -6.55 -5.14
C TYR A 100 -2.09 -5.07 -5.15
N ASN A 101 -2.95 -4.69 -6.08
CA ASN A 101 -3.48 -3.33 -6.17
C ASN A 101 -4.89 -3.28 -5.60
N ILE A 102 -5.10 -2.42 -4.64
CA ILE A 102 -6.43 -2.01 -4.22
C ILE A 102 -6.94 -0.96 -5.21
N ILE A 103 -8.22 -1.02 -5.54
CA ILE A 103 -8.84 -0.08 -6.47
C ILE A 103 -9.11 1.23 -5.73
N GLY A 104 -8.35 2.27 -6.07
CA GLY A 104 -8.61 3.65 -5.63
C GLY A 104 -9.62 4.35 -6.53
N ASN A 105 -10.04 5.56 -6.13
CA ASN A 105 -11.06 6.30 -6.89
C ASN A 105 -10.56 6.73 -8.29
N HIS A 106 -9.27 6.97 -8.46
CA HIS A 106 -8.69 7.27 -9.78
C HIS A 106 -8.53 6.01 -10.64
N ASP A 107 -8.28 4.85 -10.04
CA ASP A 107 -8.11 3.59 -10.76
C ASP A 107 -9.39 3.12 -11.45
N ILE A 108 -10.57 3.45 -10.90
CA ILE A 108 -11.86 3.07 -11.49
C ILE A 108 -11.94 3.50 -12.95
N LYS A 109 -11.69 4.78 -13.24
CA LYS A 109 -11.77 5.34 -14.60
C LYS A 109 -10.56 4.98 -15.45
N ASN A 110 -9.39 4.90 -14.86
CA ASN A 110 -8.14 4.76 -15.59
C ASN A 110 -7.80 3.30 -15.90
N ILE A 111 -8.14 2.37 -15.01
CA ILE A 111 -7.80 0.94 -15.16
C ILE A 111 -9.07 0.09 -15.31
N VAL A 112 -9.95 0.10 -14.31
CA VAL A 112 -11.05 -0.87 -14.23
C VAL A 112 -12.04 -0.74 -15.39
N GLN A 113 -12.45 0.47 -15.73
CA GLN A 113 -13.39 0.70 -16.86
C GLN A 113 -12.77 0.48 -18.23
N ARG A 114 -11.45 0.47 -18.36
CA ARG A 114 -10.73 0.34 -19.63
C ARG A 114 -10.19 -1.06 -19.89
N ARG A 115 -10.30 -1.97 -18.93
CA ARG A 115 -9.80 -3.34 -19.00
C ARG A 115 -10.90 -4.33 -18.70
N THR A 116 -10.70 -5.58 -19.09
CA THR A 116 -11.61 -6.68 -18.71
C THR A 116 -11.05 -7.36 -17.48
N MET A 117 -11.86 -7.44 -16.42
CA MET A 117 -11.48 -8.19 -15.24
C MET A 117 -11.74 -9.68 -15.47
N ILE A 118 -10.74 -10.49 -15.23
CA ILE A 118 -10.83 -11.96 -15.31
C ILE A 118 -10.64 -12.59 -13.94
N PRO A 119 -11.09 -13.83 -13.72
CA PRO A 119 -10.96 -14.53 -12.45
C PRO A 119 -9.51 -14.63 -11.96
N TYR A 120 -9.37 -14.88 -10.66
CA TYR A 120 -8.10 -15.10 -10.00
C TYR A 120 -7.31 -16.25 -10.64
N ASP A 121 -6.04 -15.97 -10.88
CA ASP A 121 -5.04 -16.94 -11.33
C ASP A 121 -3.79 -16.77 -10.47
N GLU A 122 -3.51 -17.75 -9.62
CA GLU A 122 -2.38 -17.68 -8.67
C GLU A 122 -1.01 -17.52 -9.33
N THR A 123 -0.87 -17.87 -10.61
CA THR A 123 0.39 -17.75 -11.35
C THR A 123 0.68 -16.32 -11.78
N ALA A 124 -0.32 -15.46 -11.80
CA ALA A 124 -0.15 -14.07 -12.21
C ALA A 124 0.75 -13.28 -11.25
N LYS A 125 1.40 -12.25 -11.80
CA LYS A 125 2.21 -11.30 -11.02
C LYS A 125 1.35 -10.22 -10.37
N VAL A 126 0.27 -9.78 -11.02
CA VAL A 126 -0.47 -8.56 -10.69
C VAL A 126 -1.95 -8.85 -10.49
N PHE A 127 -2.49 -8.40 -9.37
CA PHE A 127 -3.87 -8.59 -8.96
C PHE A 127 -4.55 -7.28 -8.61
N TRP A 128 -5.89 -7.23 -8.77
CA TRP A 128 -6.72 -6.10 -8.43
C TRP A 128 -7.88 -6.52 -7.52
N SER A 129 -8.06 -5.80 -6.42
CA SER A 129 -9.12 -6.03 -5.43
C SER A 129 -9.69 -4.71 -4.95
N THR A 130 -10.90 -4.72 -4.44
CA THR A 130 -11.48 -3.54 -3.77
C THR A 130 -10.95 -3.39 -2.35
N GLU A 131 -10.59 -4.50 -1.73
CA GLU A 131 -10.10 -4.58 -0.36
C GLU A 131 -9.39 -5.93 -0.16
N LEU A 132 -8.51 -6.02 0.83
CA LEU A 132 -7.86 -7.25 1.25
C LEU A 132 -7.94 -7.41 2.75
N ILE A 133 -8.09 -8.65 3.20
CA ILE A 133 -7.83 -9.09 4.57
C ILE A 133 -6.49 -9.79 4.57
N VAL A 134 -5.55 -9.32 5.38
CA VAL A 134 -4.23 -9.93 5.53
C VAL A 134 -4.16 -10.63 6.87
N GLN A 135 -3.82 -11.91 6.86
CA GLN A 135 -3.64 -12.76 8.03
C GLN A 135 -2.17 -13.17 8.14
N ILE A 136 -1.58 -12.97 9.30
CA ILE A 136 -0.23 -13.45 9.60
C ILE A 136 -0.33 -14.59 10.60
N TRP A 137 0.29 -15.71 10.28
CA TRP A 137 0.25 -16.94 11.04
C TRP A 137 1.64 -17.32 11.54
N ASN A 138 1.68 -18.03 12.68
CA ASN A 138 2.88 -18.74 13.14
C ASN A 138 2.48 -20.20 13.41
N GLY A 139 2.77 -21.07 12.45
CA GLY A 139 2.22 -22.41 12.43
C GLY A 139 0.68 -22.38 12.47
N PRO A 140 0.00 -23.09 13.39
CA PRO A 140 -1.46 -23.12 13.48
C PRO A 140 -2.06 -21.85 14.14
N LYS A 141 -1.26 -20.91 14.61
CA LYS A 141 -1.70 -19.78 15.43
C LYS A 141 -1.82 -18.50 14.61
N LEU A 142 -3.01 -17.91 14.53
CA LEU A 142 -3.21 -16.59 13.96
C LEU A 142 -2.59 -15.55 14.90
N TYR A 143 -1.61 -14.79 14.38
CA TYR A 143 -0.92 -13.75 15.13
C TYR A 143 -1.59 -12.40 15.01
N THR A 144 -1.91 -12.00 13.80
CA THR A 144 -2.62 -10.75 13.54
C THR A 144 -3.42 -10.84 12.26
N ILE A 145 -4.42 -9.98 12.21
CA ILE A 145 -5.27 -9.76 11.06
C ILE A 145 -5.41 -8.26 10.87
N PHE A 146 -5.34 -7.79 9.64
CA PHE A 146 -5.59 -6.39 9.30
C PHE A 146 -6.22 -6.28 7.92
N THR A 147 -6.92 -5.18 7.71
CA THR A 147 -7.52 -4.83 6.42
C THR A 147 -6.61 -3.92 5.62
N VAL A 148 -6.72 -4.01 4.30
CA VAL A 148 -6.04 -3.14 3.36
C VAL A 148 -7.09 -2.58 2.40
N SER A 149 -7.22 -1.27 2.36
CA SER A 149 -8.22 -0.57 1.56
C SER A 149 -7.69 0.76 1.06
N HIS A 150 -8.33 1.37 0.06
CA HIS A 150 -7.94 2.70 -0.38
C HIS A 150 -8.38 3.76 0.64
N TYR A 151 -9.61 3.70 1.11
CA TYR A 151 -10.12 4.60 2.14
C TYR A 151 -9.81 4.07 3.55
N PRO A 152 -9.53 4.95 4.52
CA PRO A 152 -9.35 4.52 5.90
C PRO A 152 -10.64 3.96 6.48
N HIS A 153 -10.55 2.80 7.13
CA HIS A 153 -11.64 2.20 7.86
C HIS A 153 -11.52 2.54 9.35
N CYS A 154 -12.42 3.39 9.84
CA CYS A 154 -12.44 3.80 11.24
C CYS A 154 -13.04 2.74 12.18
N ASP A 155 -13.80 1.79 11.63
CA ASP A 155 -14.43 0.70 12.37
C ASP A 155 -13.79 -0.63 11.93
N VAL A 156 -12.91 -1.14 12.76
CA VAL A 156 -12.22 -2.42 12.52
C VAL A 156 -12.91 -3.49 13.35
N HIS A 157 -13.69 -4.32 12.70
CA HIS A 157 -14.57 -5.33 13.33
C HIS A 157 -13.85 -6.43 14.13
N PHE A 158 -12.52 -6.52 14.05
CA PHE A 158 -11.75 -7.54 14.74
C PHE A 158 -10.90 -6.91 15.84
N LEU A 159 -11.04 -7.40 17.07
CA LEU A 159 -10.24 -6.96 18.20
C LEU A 159 -8.74 -7.02 17.85
N GLY A 160 -8.10 -5.87 17.83
CA GLY A 160 -6.67 -5.72 17.53
C GLY A 160 -6.32 -5.81 16.05
N SER A 161 -7.28 -5.66 15.15
CA SER A 161 -7.00 -5.50 13.73
C SER A 161 -6.68 -4.04 13.39
N PHE A 162 -5.93 -3.87 12.31
CA PHE A 162 -5.46 -2.59 11.82
C PHE A 162 -5.90 -2.40 10.39
N ASN A 163 -5.95 -1.14 9.94
CA ASN A 163 -6.18 -0.81 8.55
C ASN A 163 -4.93 -0.16 7.94
N LYS A 164 -4.51 -0.65 6.78
CA LYS A 164 -3.53 0.00 5.91
C LYS A 164 -4.28 0.66 4.77
N HIS A 165 -4.07 1.95 4.59
CA HIS A 165 -4.85 2.73 3.62
C HIS A 165 -4.00 3.77 2.90
N GLY A 166 -4.59 4.41 1.89
CA GLY A 166 -4.11 5.60 1.21
C GLY A 166 -5.12 6.74 1.27
N HIS A 167 -5.34 7.38 0.13
CA HIS A 167 -6.35 8.40 -0.14
C HIS A 167 -6.13 9.77 0.53
N LEU A 168 -5.70 9.80 1.77
CA LEU A 168 -5.62 11.06 2.52
C LEU A 168 -4.39 11.89 2.15
N HIS A 169 -3.42 11.33 1.44
CA HIS A 169 -2.16 12.02 1.13
C HIS A 169 -1.52 12.67 2.35
N THR A 170 -1.56 11.96 3.47
CA THR A 170 -1.15 12.50 4.77
C THR A 170 0.35 12.84 4.75
N PRO A 171 0.75 14.11 4.94
CA PRO A 171 2.15 14.49 4.95
C PRO A 171 2.82 14.07 6.25
N LYS A 172 4.15 14.02 6.27
CA LYS A 172 4.93 13.77 7.50
C LYS A 172 4.61 14.74 8.61
N ASN A 173 4.52 16.04 8.29
CA ASN A 173 4.18 17.09 9.23
C ASN A 173 2.68 17.36 9.19
N LEU A 174 1.94 16.80 10.14
CA LEU A 174 0.49 17.01 10.27
C LEU A 174 0.13 18.45 10.69
N ASP A 175 1.04 19.23 11.26
CA ASP A 175 0.75 20.60 11.67
C ASP A 175 0.55 21.52 10.47
N GLU A 176 1.21 21.20 9.36
CA GLU A 176 1.08 21.91 8.09
C GLU A 176 -0.10 21.43 7.25
N TYR A 177 -0.72 20.30 7.63
CA TYR A 177 -1.82 19.70 6.90
C TYR A 177 -3.15 20.35 7.30
N THR A 178 -3.87 20.88 6.32
CA THR A 178 -5.11 21.65 6.53
C THR A 178 -6.28 21.03 5.76
N GLY A 179 -7.51 21.42 6.15
CA GLY A 179 -8.75 20.96 5.50
C GLY A 179 -9.41 19.80 6.21
N VAL A 180 -10.41 19.22 5.54
CA VAL A 180 -11.24 18.14 6.10
C VAL A 180 -10.41 16.88 6.32
N ASP A 181 -9.59 16.53 5.35
CA ASP A 181 -8.75 15.32 5.39
C ASP A 181 -7.71 15.41 6.52
N ALA A 182 -7.19 16.60 6.83
CA ALA A 182 -6.30 16.81 7.94
C ALA A 182 -6.95 16.47 9.29
N ASN A 183 -8.23 16.80 9.47
CA ASN A 183 -8.95 16.46 10.69
C ASN A 183 -9.19 14.96 10.81
N ILE A 184 -9.47 14.30 9.68
CA ILE A 184 -9.59 12.84 9.63
C ILE A 184 -8.24 12.21 9.98
N ALA A 185 -7.16 12.62 9.34
CA ALA A 185 -5.82 12.11 9.58
C ALA A 185 -5.38 12.23 11.06
N ARG A 186 -5.64 13.38 11.70
CA ARG A 186 -5.36 13.56 13.14
C ARG A 186 -6.14 12.59 14.01
N LYS A 187 -7.43 12.43 13.75
CA LYS A 187 -8.28 11.46 14.50
C LYS A 187 -7.82 10.01 14.31
N LEU A 188 -7.43 9.63 13.11
CA LEU A 188 -6.91 8.30 12.83
C LEU A 188 -5.57 8.07 13.56
N LYS A 189 -4.71 9.10 13.60
CA LYS A 189 -3.47 9.06 14.37
C LYS A 189 -3.73 8.88 15.88
N GLU A 190 -4.68 9.62 16.43
CA GLU A 190 -5.09 9.49 17.84
C GLU A 190 -5.64 8.08 18.14
N ASN A 191 -6.39 7.50 17.23
CA ASN A 191 -6.92 6.14 17.34
C ASN A 191 -5.80 5.07 17.28
N GLY A 192 -4.73 5.30 16.50
CA GLY A 192 -3.59 4.40 16.40
C GLY A 192 -3.87 3.07 15.69
N MET A 193 -5.04 2.92 15.05
CA MET A 193 -5.45 1.66 14.40
C MET A 193 -5.35 1.72 12.88
N CYS A 194 -5.14 2.89 12.30
CA CYS A 194 -5.01 3.10 10.87
C CYS A 194 -3.62 3.61 10.51
N TYR A 195 -3.13 3.17 9.34
CA TYR A 195 -1.84 3.59 8.81
C TYR A 195 -2.00 4.05 7.38
N ASP A 196 -1.69 5.32 7.12
CA ASP A 196 -1.56 5.85 5.78
C ASP A 196 -0.20 5.45 5.21
N VAL A 197 -0.23 4.54 4.22
CA VAL A 197 0.97 4.05 3.52
C VAL A 197 1.24 4.82 2.23
N GLY A 198 0.55 5.95 2.03
CA GLY A 198 0.72 6.84 0.90
C GLY A 198 2.13 7.41 0.81
N VAL A 199 2.59 7.62 -0.43
CA VAL A 199 3.96 8.07 -0.71
C VAL A 199 4.28 9.44 -0.11
N ASP A 200 3.27 10.31 0.05
CA ASP A 200 3.45 11.70 0.51
C ASP A 200 3.96 11.78 1.96
N GLY A 201 3.59 10.82 2.80
CA GLY A 201 4.06 10.74 4.18
C GLY A 201 5.26 9.83 4.38
N ASN A 202 5.66 9.07 3.38
CA ASN A 202 6.64 8.00 3.50
C ASN A 202 7.87 8.21 2.60
N ASP A 203 8.33 9.45 2.46
CA ASP A 203 9.53 9.81 1.67
C ASP A 203 9.50 9.32 0.24
N TYR A 204 8.31 9.26 -0.36
CA TYR A 204 8.11 8.80 -1.74
C TYR A 204 8.64 7.39 -2.01
N LYS A 205 8.55 6.50 -1.02
CA LYS A 205 9.00 5.11 -1.08
C LYS A 205 8.04 4.16 -0.36
N PRO A 206 8.02 2.87 -0.70
CA PRO A 206 7.27 1.87 0.05
C PRO A 206 7.77 1.72 1.48
N VAL A 207 6.88 1.27 2.35
CA VAL A 207 7.17 0.90 3.74
C VAL A 207 7.10 -0.61 3.91
N LYS A 208 7.98 -1.19 4.72
CA LYS A 208 7.92 -2.61 5.06
C LYS A 208 6.81 -2.89 6.06
N LEU A 209 6.20 -4.07 5.99
CA LEU A 209 5.25 -4.50 7.00
C LEU A 209 5.86 -4.49 8.41
N THR A 210 7.11 -4.89 8.54
CA THR A 210 7.84 -4.87 9.82
C THR A 210 7.96 -3.47 10.41
N ASP A 211 8.20 -2.44 9.59
CA ASP A 211 8.28 -1.06 10.04
C ASP A 211 6.92 -0.56 10.54
N VAL A 212 5.85 -0.91 9.82
CA VAL A 212 4.46 -0.58 10.24
C VAL A 212 4.08 -1.24 11.55
N LEU A 213 4.53 -2.48 11.77
CA LEU A 213 4.20 -3.24 12.97
C LEU A 213 5.06 -2.86 14.18
N THR A 214 6.28 -2.34 13.96
CA THR A 214 7.18 -1.91 15.03
C THR A 214 7.00 -0.47 15.47
N GLY A 215 6.12 0.29 14.81
CA GLY A 215 5.89 1.69 15.12
C GLY A 215 6.99 2.63 14.60
N ASN A 216 7.85 2.16 13.70
CA ASN A 216 8.87 2.99 13.05
C ASN A 216 8.29 3.99 12.05
N LEU A 217 7.02 3.86 11.67
CA LEU A 217 6.33 4.85 10.86
C LEU A 217 5.90 6.06 11.69
N ILE A 218 6.32 7.21 11.24
CA ILE A 218 6.16 8.48 11.97
C ILE A 218 4.69 8.90 12.07
N MET A 219 3.81 8.46 11.18
CA MET A 219 2.48 9.07 11.01
C MET A 219 1.41 8.54 11.94
N TYR A 220 1.38 7.25 12.19
CA TYR A 220 0.39 6.64 13.07
C TYR A 220 1.09 5.63 13.98
N GLN A 221 1.80 6.10 14.99
CA GLN A 221 2.42 5.21 15.96
C GLN A 221 1.35 4.57 16.84
N LEU A 222 1.36 3.25 16.89
CA LEU A 222 0.64 2.52 17.93
C LEU A 222 1.18 2.97 19.28
N SER A 223 0.27 3.14 20.26
CA SER A 223 0.72 3.29 21.63
C SER A 223 1.60 2.09 22.01
N PRO A 224 2.77 2.30 22.65
CA PRO A 224 3.61 1.21 23.15
C PRO A 224 2.87 0.23 24.07
N ASP A 225 1.77 0.69 24.66
CA ASP A 225 0.92 -0.12 25.55
C ASP A 225 -0.10 -0.99 24.81
N HIS A 226 -0.25 -0.82 23.49
CA HIS A 226 -1.18 -1.62 22.74
C HIS A 226 -0.73 -3.09 22.71
N VAL A 227 -1.66 -3.99 23.03
CA VAL A 227 -1.38 -5.44 23.18
C VAL A 227 -0.70 -6.05 21.96
N ASN A 228 -1.10 -5.62 20.76
CA ASN A 228 -0.51 -6.13 19.52
C ASN A 228 0.90 -5.59 19.26
N PHE A 229 1.17 -4.34 19.62
CA PHE A 229 2.51 -3.75 19.49
C PHE A 229 3.53 -4.53 20.33
N LYS A 230 3.22 -4.82 21.60
CA LYS A 230 4.09 -5.62 22.48
C LYS A 230 4.36 -7.02 21.93
N LYS A 231 3.31 -7.70 21.45
CA LYS A 231 3.46 -9.03 20.84
C LYS A 231 4.35 -9.03 19.61
N TRP A 232 4.23 -8.02 18.74
CA TRP A 232 5.06 -7.88 17.56
C TRP A 232 6.51 -7.58 17.90
N GLN A 233 6.77 -6.71 18.87
CA GLN A 233 8.12 -6.45 19.36
C GLN A 233 8.80 -7.72 19.89
N GLU A 234 8.08 -8.55 20.65
CA GLU A 234 8.58 -9.82 21.13
C GLU A 234 8.98 -10.78 19.99
N ILE A 235 8.15 -10.85 18.94
CA ILE A 235 8.40 -11.71 17.78
C ILE A 235 9.63 -11.25 17.00
N ILE A 236 9.76 -9.97 16.74
CA ILE A 236 10.89 -9.40 15.99
C ILE A 236 12.19 -9.52 16.78
N ASN A 237 12.17 -9.19 18.07
CA ASN A 237 13.33 -9.29 18.95
C ASN A 237 13.83 -10.73 19.09
N ASN A 238 12.92 -11.72 19.15
CA ASN A 238 13.26 -13.15 19.21
C ASN A 238 13.84 -13.69 17.90
N LYS A 239 13.62 -13.04 16.75
CA LYS A 239 14.25 -13.40 15.47
C LYS A 239 15.65 -12.82 15.33
N SER A 240 15.93 -11.65 15.88
CA SER A 240 17.25 -11.00 15.85
C SER A 240 18.28 -11.70 16.76
N SER A 241 17.85 -12.67 17.57
CA SER A 241 18.69 -13.43 18.50
C SER A 241 18.98 -14.87 18.04
N ARG A 242 18.65 -15.20 16.80
CA ARG A 242 18.97 -16.46 16.13
C ARG A 242 19.76 -16.21 14.85
#